data_c98d95efc7cc4e852270873e0472d139
#
_entry.id   c98d95efc7cc4e852270873e0472d139
#
_cell.length_a   1.000
_cell.length_b   1.000
_cell.length_c   1.000
_cell.angle_alpha   90.00
_cell.angle_beta   90.00
_cell.angle_gamma   90.00
#
_symmetry.space_group_name_H-M   'P 1'
#
loop_
_entity.id
_entity.type
_entity.pdbx_description
1 polymer ?
#
loop_
_entity_poly.entity_id
_entity_poly.type
_entity_poly.pdbx_seq_one_letter_code
_entity_poly.pdbx_strand_id
1 'polypeptide(L)'
;GITGKFITSQIGDYNSIAVGVDLGLNYYHPETEWSLSLVAKNLGGEVKAYDEEYNKMPVDVQMGVSKTFQALPVRISATLVDMTHYNYRFANHLCLGADVLLSQQIWVGAGYQFRKADEMKVTTTDDESAHGAGFSFGAGLNLDRFKLNLSYGKYHVSSYSLMINAALAI
;
A
#
# COMPACT_ATOMS: atom_id res chain seq x y z
N GLY A 1 -9.95 12.99 1.25
CA GLY A 1 -9.31 12.86 2.57
C GLY A 1 -7.99 13.61 2.61
N ILE A 2 -7.64 14.12 3.79
CA ILE A 2 -6.38 14.81 4.05
C ILE A 2 -5.80 14.20 5.33
N THR A 3 -4.50 13.88 5.32
CA THR A 3 -3.79 13.35 6.49
C THR A 3 -2.55 14.21 6.74
N GLY A 4 -2.43 14.77 7.94
CA GLY A 4 -1.20 15.43 8.41
C GLY A 4 -0.24 14.39 9.01
N LYS A 5 1.04 14.52 8.73
CA LYS A 5 2.11 13.67 9.27
C LYS A 5 3.12 14.51 10.03
N PHE A 6 3.48 14.04 11.19
CA PHE A 6 4.59 14.57 11.98
C PHE A 6 5.54 13.42 12.28
N ILE A 7 6.78 13.55 11.87
CA ILE A 7 7.79 12.51 12.01
C ILE A 7 8.95 13.09 12.80
N THR A 8 9.32 12.41 13.88
CA THR A 8 10.53 12.70 14.62
C THR A 8 11.42 11.47 14.61
N SER A 9 12.68 11.69 14.36
CA SER A 9 13.68 10.62 14.35
C SER A 9 14.89 11.07 15.17
N GLN A 10 15.41 10.17 15.99
CA GLN A 10 16.58 10.42 16.84
C GLN A 10 17.61 9.32 16.62
N ILE A 11 18.85 9.72 16.39
CA ILE A 11 20.01 8.83 16.26
C ILE A 11 21.12 9.38 17.16
N GLY A 12 21.34 8.72 18.29
CA GLY A 12 22.27 9.24 19.31
C GLY A 12 21.82 10.60 19.82
N ASP A 13 22.70 11.61 19.70
CA ASP A 13 22.45 12.99 20.15
C ASP A 13 21.80 13.87 19.06
N TYR A 14 21.61 13.31 17.84
CA TYR A 14 21.02 14.03 16.71
C TYR A 14 19.53 13.74 16.61
N ASN A 15 18.74 14.79 16.35
CA ASN A 15 17.31 14.64 16.09
C ASN A 15 16.91 15.35 14.79
N SER A 16 15.99 14.75 14.07
CA SER A 16 15.37 15.30 12.87
C SER A 16 13.86 15.37 13.05
N ILE A 17 13.25 16.38 12.48
CA ILE A 17 11.80 16.58 12.47
C ILE A 17 11.35 16.81 11.03
N ALA A 18 10.37 16.06 10.60
CA ALA A 18 9.74 16.24 9.29
C ALA A 18 8.23 16.40 9.43
N VAL A 19 7.66 17.19 8.54
CA VAL A 19 6.22 17.37 8.40
C VAL A 19 5.80 17.06 6.98
N GLY A 20 4.64 16.44 6.84
CA GLY A 20 4.11 16.09 5.53
C GLY A 20 2.59 16.01 5.53
N VAL A 21 2.03 16.06 4.33
CA VAL A 21 0.60 15.94 4.10
C VAL A 21 0.35 14.88 3.04
N ASP A 22 -0.67 14.04 3.27
CA ASP A 22 -1.21 13.16 2.23
C ASP A 22 -2.57 13.70 1.80
N LEU A 23 -2.80 13.68 0.49
CA LEU A 23 -4.07 14.07 -0.12
C LEU A 23 -4.65 12.86 -0.85
N GLY A 24 -5.93 12.57 -0.62
CA GLY A 24 -6.61 11.44 -1.26
C GLY A 24 -7.98 11.84 -1.80
N LEU A 25 -8.26 11.42 -3.02
CA LEU A 25 -9.56 11.52 -3.67
C LEU A 25 -10.04 10.11 -3.99
N ASN A 26 -11.32 9.86 -3.78
CA ASN A 26 -11.96 8.62 -4.18
C ASN A 26 -13.33 8.94 -4.80
N TYR A 27 -13.57 8.35 -5.96
CA TYR A 27 -14.86 8.38 -6.65
C TYR A 27 -15.41 6.97 -6.69
N TYR A 28 -16.65 6.79 -6.24
CA TYR A 28 -17.35 5.53 -6.26
C TYR A 28 -18.68 5.68 -7.01
N HIS A 29 -18.90 4.78 -7.98
CA HIS A 29 -20.14 4.70 -8.75
C HIS A 29 -20.99 3.53 -8.26
N PRO A 30 -22.10 3.78 -7.53
CA PRO A 30 -22.82 2.72 -6.82
C PRO A 30 -23.55 1.72 -7.76
N GLU A 31 -24.04 2.16 -8.92
CA GLU A 31 -24.75 1.27 -9.84
C GLU A 31 -23.84 0.28 -10.54
N THR A 32 -22.63 0.68 -10.88
CA THR A 32 -21.65 -0.16 -11.58
C THR A 32 -20.58 -0.73 -10.67
N GLU A 33 -20.56 -0.29 -9.40
CA GLU A 33 -19.58 -0.67 -8.37
C GLU A 33 -18.12 -0.47 -8.78
N TRP A 34 -17.87 0.55 -9.59
CA TRP A 34 -16.52 1.03 -9.86
C TRP A 34 -16.07 2.00 -8.79
N SER A 35 -14.83 1.85 -8.35
CA SER A 35 -14.14 2.82 -7.51
C SER A 35 -12.85 3.26 -8.19
N LEU A 36 -12.65 4.57 -8.25
CA LEU A 36 -11.43 5.21 -8.73
C LEU A 36 -10.82 6.00 -7.59
N SER A 37 -9.52 5.87 -7.39
CA SER A 37 -8.81 6.58 -6.34
C SER A 37 -7.53 7.22 -6.85
N LEU A 38 -7.20 8.38 -6.30
CA LEU A 38 -5.95 9.10 -6.53
C LEU A 38 -5.41 9.57 -5.19
N VAL A 39 -4.15 9.29 -4.91
CA VAL A 39 -3.50 9.65 -3.65
C VAL A 39 -2.13 10.26 -3.94
N ALA A 40 -1.86 11.41 -3.35
CA ALA A 40 -0.53 12.00 -3.30
C ALA A 40 -0.04 11.94 -1.85
N LYS A 41 1.08 11.27 -1.62
CA LYS A 41 1.64 11.03 -0.30
C LYS A 41 2.94 11.80 -0.09
N ASN A 42 3.24 12.08 1.17
CA ASN A 42 4.49 12.66 1.61
C ASN A 42 4.80 14.02 0.96
N LEU A 43 3.77 14.84 0.78
CA LEU A 43 3.92 16.23 0.36
C LEU A 43 4.50 17.04 1.53
N GLY A 44 5.82 17.18 1.58
CA GLY A 44 6.51 17.87 2.68
C GLY A 44 8.00 17.60 2.72
N GLY A 45 8.60 17.86 3.87
CA GLY A 45 10.05 17.68 4.06
C GLY A 45 10.47 17.86 5.50
N GLU A 46 11.77 17.79 5.72
CA GLU A 46 12.38 18.09 7.02
C GLU A 46 12.25 19.56 7.37
N VAL A 47 11.81 19.83 8.59
CA VAL A 47 11.80 21.17 9.22
C VAL A 47 13.05 21.35 10.07
N LYS A 48 13.57 20.25 10.62
CA LYS A 48 14.83 20.18 11.33
C LYS A 48 15.61 18.97 10.84
N ALA A 49 16.75 19.20 10.23
CA ALA A 49 17.65 18.17 9.74
C ALA A 49 18.63 17.70 10.83
N TYR A 50 19.25 16.54 10.65
CA TYR A 50 20.35 16.06 11.49
C TYR A 50 21.63 16.88 11.31
N ASP A 51 21.84 17.38 10.10
CA ASP A 51 22.96 18.21 9.67
C ASP A 51 22.40 19.39 8.86
N GLU A 52 23.22 20.22 8.27
CA GLU A 52 22.81 21.41 7.50
C GLU A 52 22.03 21.09 6.22
N GLU A 53 21.99 19.82 5.79
CA GLU A 53 21.26 19.39 4.60
C GLU A 53 19.83 18.92 4.93
N TYR A 54 18.84 19.62 4.37
CA TYR A 54 17.42 19.30 4.50
C TYR A 54 17.00 18.30 3.42
N ASN A 55 16.48 17.16 3.84
CA ASN A 55 15.94 16.15 2.93
C ASN A 55 14.47 16.41 2.61
N LYS A 56 14.11 16.28 1.35
CA LYS A 56 12.70 16.24 0.92
C LYS A 56 12.13 14.87 1.21
N MET A 57 10.89 14.82 1.65
CA MET A 57 10.18 13.55 1.75
C MET A 57 9.98 12.96 0.35
N PRO A 58 10.12 11.64 0.17
CA PRO A 58 9.85 11.00 -1.12
C PRO A 58 8.35 11.09 -1.45
N VAL A 59 8.02 11.99 -2.37
CA VAL A 59 6.64 12.15 -2.85
C VAL A 59 6.24 10.91 -3.63
N ASP A 60 5.11 10.32 -3.29
CA ASP A 60 4.53 9.15 -3.97
C ASP A 60 3.12 9.47 -4.44
N VAL A 61 2.90 9.37 -5.75
CA VAL A 61 1.57 9.50 -6.36
C VAL A 61 1.08 8.12 -6.76
N GLN A 62 -0.12 7.79 -6.32
CA GLN A 62 -0.75 6.50 -6.55
C GLN A 62 -2.12 6.69 -7.19
N MET A 63 -2.47 5.81 -8.12
CA MET A 63 -3.78 5.75 -8.75
C MET A 63 -4.31 4.33 -8.69
N GLY A 64 -5.55 4.18 -8.24
CA GLY A 64 -6.20 2.88 -8.08
C GLY A 64 -7.55 2.81 -8.79
N VAL A 65 -7.87 1.63 -9.26
CA VAL A 65 -9.19 1.27 -9.77
C VAL A 65 -9.60 -0.05 -9.17
N SER A 66 -10.85 -0.15 -8.78
CA SER A 66 -11.43 -1.44 -8.37
C SER A 66 -12.86 -1.59 -8.88
N LYS A 67 -13.26 -2.84 -9.05
CA LYS A 67 -14.61 -3.22 -9.43
C LYS A 67 -15.07 -4.38 -8.59
N THR A 68 -16.26 -4.25 -8.00
CA THR A 68 -16.99 -5.35 -7.38
C THR A 68 -18.00 -5.89 -8.38
N PHE A 69 -18.11 -7.21 -8.48
CA PHE A 69 -19.04 -7.86 -9.39
C PHE A 69 -20.31 -8.24 -8.63
N GLN A 70 -21.47 -7.76 -9.10
CA GLN A 70 -22.75 -8.05 -8.43
C GLN A 70 -23.17 -9.51 -8.53
N ALA A 71 -22.81 -10.17 -9.63
CA ALA A 71 -23.14 -11.58 -9.87
C ALA A 71 -22.20 -12.56 -9.16
N LEU A 72 -21.02 -12.11 -8.76
CA LEU A 72 -20.00 -12.90 -8.09
C LEU A 72 -19.51 -12.14 -6.86
N PRO A 73 -19.32 -12.80 -5.73
CA PRO A 73 -18.84 -12.13 -4.52
C PRO A 73 -17.32 -11.84 -4.63
N VAL A 74 -16.92 -11.18 -5.71
CA VAL A 74 -15.51 -10.90 -6.03
C VAL A 74 -15.31 -9.42 -6.31
N ARG A 75 -14.24 -8.86 -5.77
CA ARG A 75 -13.73 -7.54 -6.11
C ARG A 75 -12.32 -7.68 -6.69
N ILE A 76 -12.09 -7.06 -7.84
CA ILE A 76 -10.77 -6.98 -8.47
C ILE A 76 -10.27 -5.55 -8.36
N SER A 77 -8.99 -5.38 -8.08
CA SER A 77 -8.34 -4.08 -7.97
C SER A 77 -7.01 -4.05 -8.71
N ALA A 78 -6.70 -2.88 -9.26
CA ALA A 78 -5.40 -2.57 -9.82
C ALA A 78 -4.97 -1.20 -9.31
N THR A 79 -3.73 -1.09 -8.87
CA THR A 79 -3.17 0.15 -8.34
C THR A 79 -1.81 0.39 -8.97
N LEU A 80 -1.61 1.60 -9.49
CA LEU A 80 -0.30 2.10 -9.87
C LEU A 80 0.27 2.86 -8.67
N VAL A 81 1.44 2.46 -8.23
CA VAL A 81 2.15 3.04 -7.07
C VAL A 81 3.43 3.72 -7.54
N ASP A 82 3.88 4.70 -6.76
CA ASP A 82 5.18 5.38 -6.96
C ASP A 82 5.35 5.99 -8.36
N MET A 83 4.28 6.61 -8.87
CA MET A 83 4.24 7.20 -10.21
C MET A 83 5.20 8.39 -10.40
N THR A 84 5.85 8.84 -9.35
CA THR A 84 6.86 9.92 -9.37
C THR A 84 8.26 9.43 -9.75
N HIS A 85 8.52 8.13 -9.70
CA HIS A 85 9.81 7.55 -10.03
C HIS A 85 9.82 6.93 -11.44
N TYR A 86 10.16 7.71 -12.43
CA TYR A 86 10.15 7.30 -13.86
C TYR A 86 11.24 6.31 -14.26
N ASN A 87 12.18 5.98 -13.37
CA ASN A 87 13.31 5.09 -13.67
C ASN A 87 12.94 3.60 -13.67
N TYR A 88 11.76 3.25 -13.19
CA TYR A 88 11.27 1.87 -13.13
C TYR A 88 10.49 1.50 -14.40
N ARG A 89 10.45 0.20 -14.69
CA ARG A 89 9.55 -0.34 -15.73
C ARG A 89 8.11 -0.10 -15.30
N PHE A 90 7.21 0.16 -16.25
CA PHE A 90 5.78 0.37 -15.95
C PHE A 90 5.18 -0.77 -15.09
N ALA A 91 5.56 -2.01 -15.38
CA ALA A 91 5.10 -3.17 -14.60
C ALA A 91 5.45 -3.07 -13.10
N ASN A 92 6.58 -2.42 -12.75
CA ASN A 92 7.01 -2.29 -11.36
C ASN A 92 6.14 -1.31 -10.55
N HIS A 93 5.37 -0.46 -11.24
CA HIS A 93 4.37 0.39 -10.58
C HIS A 93 3.05 -0.32 -10.33
N LEU A 94 2.82 -1.50 -10.93
CA LEU A 94 1.55 -2.18 -10.88
C LEU A 94 1.44 -3.10 -9.65
N CYS A 95 0.31 -2.95 -8.94
CA CYS A 95 -0.16 -3.86 -7.91
C CYS A 95 -1.54 -4.37 -8.31
N LEU A 96 -1.73 -5.67 -8.29
CA LEU A 96 -3.03 -6.31 -8.55
C LEU A 96 -3.56 -6.94 -7.27
N GLY A 97 -4.88 -6.90 -7.10
CA GLY A 97 -5.56 -7.52 -5.97
C GLY A 97 -6.87 -8.16 -6.39
N ALA A 98 -7.21 -9.22 -5.71
CA ALA A 98 -8.51 -9.88 -5.83
C ALA A 98 -9.01 -10.26 -4.44
N ASP A 99 -10.25 -9.89 -4.13
CA ASP A 99 -10.91 -10.19 -2.88
C ASP A 99 -12.17 -11.02 -3.15
N VAL A 100 -12.40 -12.01 -2.31
CA VAL A 100 -13.65 -12.76 -2.24
C VAL A 100 -14.44 -12.27 -1.04
N LEU A 101 -15.65 -11.81 -1.28
CA LEU A 101 -16.58 -11.28 -0.28
C LEU A 101 -17.42 -12.45 0.25
N LEU A 102 -16.97 -13.09 1.31
CA LEU A 102 -17.66 -14.26 1.90
C LEU A 102 -19.01 -13.88 2.51
N SER A 103 -19.13 -12.65 2.98
CA SER A 103 -20.39 -12.06 3.44
C SER A 103 -20.28 -10.53 3.33
N GLN A 104 -21.35 -9.80 3.69
CA GLN A 104 -21.30 -8.34 3.78
C GLN A 104 -20.25 -7.83 4.80
N GLN A 105 -19.83 -8.68 5.71
CA GLN A 105 -18.95 -8.35 6.82
C GLN A 105 -17.56 -8.98 6.70
N ILE A 106 -17.43 -10.07 5.97
CA ILE A 106 -16.18 -10.86 5.90
C ILE A 106 -15.68 -10.92 4.46
N TRP A 107 -14.42 -10.59 4.31
CA TRP A 107 -13.72 -10.74 3.04
C TRP A 107 -12.35 -11.39 3.25
N VAL A 108 -11.87 -12.09 2.23
CA VAL A 108 -10.51 -12.60 2.11
C VAL A 108 -9.95 -12.19 0.75
N GLY A 109 -8.68 -11.88 0.70
CA GLY A 109 -8.07 -11.41 -0.53
C GLY A 109 -6.61 -11.79 -0.68
N ALA A 110 -6.14 -11.68 -1.91
CA ALA A 110 -4.76 -11.83 -2.28
C ALA A 110 -4.31 -10.68 -3.18
N GLY A 111 -3.07 -10.30 -3.06
CA GLY A 111 -2.47 -9.25 -3.88
C GLY A 111 -1.10 -9.65 -4.38
N TYR A 112 -0.71 -9.03 -5.48
CA TYR A 112 0.60 -9.21 -6.08
C TYR A 112 1.20 -7.86 -6.47
N GLN A 113 2.42 -7.61 -6.03
CA GLN A 113 3.19 -6.41 -6.34
C GLN A 113 4.40 -6.77 -7.21
N PHE A 114 4.37 -6.35 -8.46
CA PHE A 114 5.39 -6.69 -9.46
C PHE A 114 6.79 -6.18 -9.09
N ARG A 115 6.87 -4.96 -8.54
CA ARG A 115 8.15 -4.38 -8.12
C ARG A 115 8.84 -5.22 -7.05
N LYS A 116 8.12 -5.62 -6.02
CA LYS A 116 8.70 -6.48 -4.96
C LYS A 116 9.16 -7.83 -5.49
N ALA A 117 8.39 -8.40 -6.41
CA ALA A 117 8.79 -9.64 -7.07
C ALA A 117 10.08 -9.47 -7.87
N ASP A 118 10.26 -8.33 -8.54
CA ASP A 118 11.43 -8.03 -9.37
C ASP A 118 12.66 -7.69 -8.51
N GLU A 119 12.52 -6.83 -7.49
CA GLU A 119 13.60 -6.45 -6.58
C GLU A 119 14.12 -7.62 -5.72
N MET A 120 13.32 -8.66 -5.52
CA MET A 120 13.65 -9.83 -4.69
C MET A 120 14.00 -11.08 -5.47
N LYS A 121 14.23 -10.96 -6.76
CA LYS A 121 14.79 -12.06 -7.55
C LYS A 121 16.22 -12.33 -7.09
N VAL A 122 16.46 -13.53 -6.60
CA VAL A 122 17.81 -14.02 -6.34
C VAL A 122 18.26 -14.75 -7.60
N THR A 123 19.19 -14.15 -8.33
CA THR A 123 19.84 -14.78 -9.49
C THR A 123 20.97 -15.66 -8.96
N THR A 124 20.73 -16.96 -8.87
CA THR A 124 21.78 -17.96 -8.70
C THR A 124 22.15 -18.48 -10.09
N THR A 125 23.36 -18.95 -10.30
CA THR A 125 23.97 -19.27 -11.59
C THR A 125 23.12 -20.18 -12.52
N ASP A 126 22.13 -20.88 -11.98
CA ASP A 126 21.30 -21.85 -12.74
C ASP A 126 19.77 -21.62 -12.63
N ASP A 127 19.26 -20.74 -11.73
CA ASP A 127 17.81 -20.52 -11.59
C ASP A 127 17.47 -19.12 -11.08
N GLU A 128 16.50 -18.45 -11.75
CA GLU A 128 15.83 -17.25 -11.24
C GLU A 128 14.64 -17.66 -10.39
N SER A 129 14.69 -17.50 -9.07
CA SER A 129 13.55 -17.78 -8.23
C SER A 129 13.18 -16.57 -7.36
N ALA A 130 11.95 -16.12 -7.47
CA ALA A 130 11.41 -15.03 -6.67
C ALA A 130 10.85 -15.49 -5.31
N HIS A 131 10.92 -16.77 -4.97
CA HIS A 131 10.52 -17.40 -3.70
C HIS A 131 9.18 -16.86 -3.13
N GLY A 132 8.22 -16.50 -4.00
CA GLY A 132 6.91 -15.96 -3.61
C GLY A 132 6.97 -14.51 -3.09
N ALA A 133 8.06 -13.78 -3.30
CA ALA A 133 8.12 -12.36 -3.02
C ALA A 133 7.12 -11.60 -3.91
N GLY A 134 6.49 -10.56 -3.35
CA GLY A 134 5.44 -9.80 -4.04
C GLY A 134 4.03 -10.27 -3.74
N PHE A 135 3.82 -11.50 -3.26
CA PHE A 135 2.50 -11.95 -2.81
C PHE A 135 2.15 -11.40 -1.43
N SER A 136 0.88 -11.05 -1.28
CA SER A 136 0.26 -10.68 -0.01
C SER A 136 -1.12 -11.31 0.11
N PHE A 137 -1.52 -11.59 1.34
CA PHE A 137 -2.84 -12.13 1.66
C PHE A 137 -3.48 -11.27 2.73
N GLY A 138 -4.80 -11.13 2.66
CA GLY A 138 -5.54 -10.34 3.61
C GLY A 138 -6.87 -10.99 3.96
N ALA A 139 -7.36 -10.65 5.16
CA ALA A 139 -8.71 -10.97 5.58
C ALA A 139 -9.25 -9.80 6.41
N GLY A 140 -10.53 -9.54 6.29
CA GLY A 140 -11.16 -8.46 7.03
C GLY A 140 -12.53 -8.83 7.56
N LEU A 141 -12.83 -8.28 8.73
CA LEU A 141 -14.12 -8.31 9.38
C LEU A 141 -14.60 -6.87 9.55
N ASN A 142 -15.73 -6.53 8.93
CA ASN A 142 -16.36 -5.23 9.00
C ASN A 142 -17.71 -5.34 9.73
N LEU A 143 -17.74 -5.02 10.99
CA LEU A 143 -18.95 -4.86 11.77
C LEU A 143 -19.34 -3.37 11.80
N ASP A 144 -20.58 -3.04 12.18
CA ASP A 144 -21.10 -1.66 12.13
C ASP A 144 -20.21 -0.64 12.86
N ARG A 145 -19.64 -1.03 13.99
CA ARG A 145 -18.77 -0.17 14.80
C ARG A 145 -17.33 -0.65 14.91
N PHE A 146 -17.04 -1.87 14.48
CA PHE A 146 -15.72 -2.48 14.65
C PHE A 146 -15.22 -3.03 13.32
N LYS A 147 -14.00 -2.65 12.94
CA LYS A 147 -13.32 -3.19 11.76
C LYS A 147 -12.01 -3.81 12.19
N LEU A 148 -11.79 -5.04 11.76
CA LEU A 148 -10.53 -5.76 11.96
C LEU A 148 -10.00 -6.20 10.60
N ASN A 149 -8.76 -5.85 10.31
CA ASN A 149 -8.08 -6.31 9.12
C ASN A 149 -6.77 -6.97 9.51
N LEU A 150 -6.54 -8.14 8.93
CA LEU A 150 -5.30 -8.90 9.02
C LEU A 150 -4.66 -8.90 7.64
N SER A 151 -3.37 -8.65 7.56
CA SER A 151 -2.63 -8.78 6.31
C SER A 151 -1.28 -9.43 6.55
N TYR A 152 -0.96 -10.35 5.64
CA TYR A 152 0.31 -11.05 5.58
C TYR A 152 0.98 -10.73 4.25
N GLY A 153 2.24 -10.38 4.27
CA GLY A 153 3.02 -10.13 3.07
C GLY A 153 4.45 -10.60 3.22
N LYS A 154 4.99 -11.16 2.14
CA LYS A 154 6.40 -11.53 2.07
C LYS A 154 7.17 -10.36 1.49
N TYR A 155 7.95 -9.69 2.34
CA TYR A 155 8.71 -8.48 1.99
C TYR A 155 10.17 -8.74 1.66
N HIS A 156 10.68 -9.89 2.03
CA HIS A 156 12.06 -10.32 1.76
C HIS A 156 12.09 -11.83 1.61
N VAL A 157 13.15 -12.37 0.99
CA VAL A 157 13.30 -13.83 0.79
C VAL A 157 13.21 -14.59 2.12
N SER A 158 13.76 -14.02 3.19
CA SER A 158 13.82 -14.62 4.53
C SER A 158 12.90 -13.98 5.57
N SER A 159 12.08 -12.97 5.22
CA SER A 159 11.21 -12.30 6.18
C SER A 159 9.80 -12.08 5.65
N TYR A 160 8.85 -12.15 6.57
CA TYR A 160 7.44 -11.87 6.35
C TYR A 160 6.98 -10.77 7.31
N SER A 161 5.91 -10.10 6.94
CA SER A 161 5.25 -9.12 7.81
C SER A 161 3.82 -9.53 8.02
N LEU A 162 3.39 -9.51 9.28
CA LEU A 162 2.00 -9.65 9.69
C LEU A 162 1.54 -8.31 10.25
N MET A 163 0.49 -7.74 9.67
CA MET A 163 -0.12 -6.52 10.17
C MET A 163 -1.54 -6.78 10.65
N ILE A 164 -1.86 -6.22 11.80
CA ILE A 164 -3.19 -6.24 12.40
C ILE A 164 -3.65 -4.79 12.53
N ASN A 165 -4.79 -4.48 11.96
CA ASN A 165 -5.40 -3.16 12.03
C ASN A 165 -6.80 -3.31 12.63
N ALA A 166 -7.04 -2.61 13.73
CA ALA A 166 -8.34 -2.55 14.38
C ALA A 166 -8.83 -1.09 14.42
N ALA A 167 -10.08 -0.87 14.06
CA ALA A 167 -10.71 0.43 14.11
C ALA A 167 -12.08 0.33 14.79
N LEU A 168 -12.37 1.26 15.69
CA LEU A 168 -13.65 1.40 16.38
C LEU A 168 -14.28 2.74 15.98
N ALA A 169 -15.51 2.70 15.49
CA ALA A 169 -16.32 3.90 15.26
C ALA A 169 -17.10 4.21 16.56
N ILE A 170 -16.93 5.41 17.06
CA ILE A 170 -17.57 5.93 18.27
C ILE A 170 -18.78 6.79 17.88
#